data_479f2272e1c7b65b7e89378902edde95
#
_entry.id   479f2272e1c7b65b7e89378902edde95
#
_cell.length_a   1.000
_cell.length_b   1.000
_cell.length_c   1.000
_cell.angle_alpha   90.00
_cell.angle_beta   90.00
_cell.angle_gamma   90.00
#
_symmetry.space_group_name_H-M   'P 1'
#
loop_
_entity.id
_entity.type
_entity.pdbx_description
1 polymer ?
#
loop_
_entity_poly.entity_id
_entity_poly.type
_entity_poly.pdbx_seq_one_letter_code
_entity_poly.pdbx_strand_id
1 'polypeptide(L)'
;NDGGGSIRIPAACCGLVGLKPSRGRLAMNEMAKSLPINIVSDGIVSRSVRDTAAFFALAEEHYKNPTLPPLGHITAPGRKRLKIGMFTQKISGHETDSACVEAVHKAAALCEELGHEVQEIQVPISAQFADDFLLYWGMLAASISHLGKLAVDRHMDTGKLEPLTLGLAKHFTRNLLKFPFALRRLHQFEAQYATAFADLDVLLSPTLGQPAPPLGYLALDLPFEQARERLVNFASFTAAQNVAGAPAISLPMHHTAEGIPVGVHFAAAMGHEFRLIELALEIEQAQPFKMLA
;
A
#
# COMPACT_ATOMS: atom_id res chain seq x y z
N ASN A 1 0.71 9.67 6.00
CA ASN A 1 -0.41 9.19 5.19
C ASN A 1 0.09 8.29 4.06
N ASP A 2 -0.85 7.58 3.40
CA ASP A 2 -0.58 6.61 2.35
C ASP A 2 -1.65 6.76 1.26
N GLY A 3 -1.25 7.29 0.11
CA GLY A 3 -2.10 7.49 -1.07
C GLY A 3 -1.77 6.54 -2.22
N GLY A 4 -0.72 5.75 -2.09
CA GLY A 4 -0.25 4.75 -3.06
C GLY A 4 0.81 3.82 -2.50
N GLY A 5 1.07 3.89 -1.18
CA GLY A 5 2.06 3.09 -0.47
C GLY A 5 2.91 3.88 0.52
N SER A 6 2.64 5.17 0.76
CA SER A 6 3.56 6.06 1.49
C SER A 6 3.71 5.78 3.00
N ILE A 7 3.01 4.78 3.57
CA ILE A 7 3.30 4.16 4.87
C ILE A 7 4.07 2.85 4.65
N ARG A 8 3.58 1.98 3.79
CA ARG A 8 4.06 0.61 3.58
C ARG A 8 5.41 0.56 2.87
N ILE A 9 5.63 1.42 1.87
CA ILE A 9 6.89 1.54 1.13
C ILE A 9 8.05 1.94 2.06
N PRO A 10 8.00 3.08 2.79
CA PRO A 10 9.08 3.43 3.71
C PRO A 10 9.22 2.42 4.84
N ALA A 11 8.15 1.80 5.34
CA ALA A 11 8.25 0.72 6.32
C ALA A 11 9.09 -0.45 5.77
N ALA A 12 8.82 -0.90 4.53
CA ALA A 12 9.60 -1.95 3.88
C ALA A 12 11.08 -1.60 3.70
N CYS A 13 11.38 -0.35 3.28
CA CYS A 13 12.75 0.13 3.10
C CYS A 13 13.54 0.26 4.41
N CYS A 14 12.86 0.58 5.51
CA CYS A 14 13.49 0.88 6.81
C CYS A 14 13.40 -0.29 7.80
N GLY A 15 12.90 -1.46 7.41
CA GLY A 15 12.76 -2.60 8.32
C GLY A 15 11.75 -2.34 9.44
N LEU A 16 10.63 -1.68 9.13
CA LEU A 16 9.58 -1.29 10.07
C LEU A 16 8.25 -1.97 9.75
N VAL A 17 7.36 -1.98 10.73
CA VAL A 17 5.95 -2.34 10.57
C VAL A 17 5.19 -1.12 10.05
N GLY A 18 4.44 -1.26 8.96
CA GLY A 18 3.64 -0.16 8.41
C GLY A 18 2.24 -0.61 8.06
N LEU A 19 1.23 -0.15 8.79
CA LEU A 19 -0.18 -0.46 8.54
C LEU A 19 -0.90 0.73 7.90
N LYS A 20 -1.37 0.55 6.66
CA LYS A 20 -2.38 1.37 6.04
C LYS A 20 -3.77 0.82 6.41
N PRO A 21 -4.59 1.54 7.18
CA PRO A 21 -5.89 1.03 7.57
C PRO A 21 -6.93 1.09 6.43
N SER A 22 -8.10 0.58 6.68
CA SER A 22 -9.29 0.80 5.84
C SER A 22 -9.59 2.28 5.69
N ARG A 23 -10.09 2.66 4.52
CA ARG A 23 -10.59 4.01 4.26
C ARG A 23 -11.60 4.42 5.34
N GLY A 24 -11.36 5.55 5.98
CA GLY A 24 -12.22 6.07 7.04
C GLY A 24 -12.07 5.40 8.40
N ARG A 25 -11.10 4.50 8.62
CA ARG A 25 -10.79 3.98 9.96
C ARG A 25 -10.35 5.10 10.89
N LEU A 26 -9.57 6.02 10.41
CA LEU A 26 -9.19 7.26 11.08
C LEU A 26 -9.98 8.45 10.53
N ALA A 27 -10.09 9.52 11.29
CA ALA A 27 -10.72 10.74 10.84
C ALA A 27 -10.01 11.29 9.59
N MET A 28 -10.78 11.54 8.55
CA MET A 28 -10.24 12.04 7.27
C MET A 28 -10.14 13.56 7.29
N ASN A 29 -9.04 14.09 6.75
CA ASN A 29 -8.92 15.53 6.51
C ASN A 29 -9.83 16.00 5.35
N GLU A 30 -10.13 17.30 5.29
CA GLU A 30 -11.06 17.85 4.30
C GLU A 30 -10.57 17.68 2.85
N MET A 31 -9.24 17.75 2.63
CA MET A 31 -8.68 17.52 1.29
C MET A 31 -8.95 16.08 0.81
N ALA A 32 -8.77 15.08 1.66
CA ALA A 32 -9.05 13.69 1.32
C ALA A 32 -10.53 13.46 0.99
N LYS A 33 -11.45 14.15 1.70
CA LYS A 33 -12.90 14.07 1.43
C LYS A 33 -13.30 14.69 0.09
N SER A 34 -12.54 15.66 -0.42
CA SER A 34 -12.84 16.34 -1.68
C SER A 34 -12.38 15.57 -2.93
N LEU A 35 -11.62 14.50 -2.77
CA LEU A 35 -11.13 13.70 -3.90
C LEU A 35 -12.28 12.88 -4.54
N PRO A 36 -12.29 12.74 -5.89
CA PRO A 36 -13.27 11.88 -6.58
C PRO A 36 -13.26 10.44 -6.04
N ILE A 37 -12.08 9.91 -5.73
CA ILE A 37 -11.89 8.68 -4.95
C ILE A 37 -10.92 9.02 -3.83
N ASN A 38 -11.31 8.84 -2.58
CA ASN A 38 -10.37 9.01 -1.49
C ASN A 38 -9.40 7.81 -1.44
N ILE A 39 -8.22 7.98 -1.99
CA ILE A 39 -7.14 6.99 -1.98
C ILE A 39 -6.22 7.14 -0.76
N VAL A 40 -6.39 8.21 0.04
CA VAL A 40 -5.49 8.54 1.14
C VAL A 40 -6.01 7.95 2.45
N SER A 41 -5.14 7.29 3.18
CA SER A 41 -5.38 6.84 4.56
C SER A 41 -4.23 7.29 5.45
N ASP A 42 -4.53 7.83 6.62
CA ASP A 42 -3.54 8.12 7.65
C ASP A 42 -3.23 6.86 8.45
N GLY A 43 -2.05 6.80 9.04
CA GLY A 43 -1.58 5.67 9.85
C GLY A 43 -0.18 5.93 10.38
N ILE A 44 0.48 4.87 10.86
CA ILE A 44 1.82 4.96 11.43
C ILE A 44 2.78 3.93 10.85
N VAL A 45 4.05 4.17 11.06
CA VAL A 45 5.12 3.17 11.04
C VAL A 45 5.63 2.96 12.45
N SER A 46 5.94 1.74 12.83
CA SER A 46 6.40 1.39 14.17
C SER A 46 7.49 0.31 14.13
N ARG A 47 8.11 0.05 15.28
CA ARG A 47 9.09 -1.03 15.42
C ARG A 47 8.46 -2.37 15.84
N SER A 48 7.19 -2.36 16.28
CA SER A 48 6.50 -3.56 16.74
C SER A 48 5.04 -3.55 16.34
N VAL A 49 4.48 -4.74 16.17
CA VAL A 49 3.04 -4.91 15.91
C VAL A 49 2.22 -4.43 17.12
N ARG A 50 2.74 -4.65 18.35
CA ARG A 50 2.11 -4.16 19.58
C ARG A 50 1.88 -2.66 19.56
N ASP A 51 2.86 -1.86 19.14
CA ASP A 51 2.76 -0.40 19.11
C ASP A 51 1.77 0.05 18.02
N THR A 52 1.75 -0.65 16.87
CA THR A 52 0.72 -0.44 15.84
C THR A 52 -0.68 -0.72 16.38
N ALA A 53 -0.89 -1.86 17.06
CA ALA A 53 -2.18 -2.23 17.64
C ALA A 53 -2.66 -1.20 18.69
N ALA A 54 -1.76 -0.77 19.57
CA ALA A 54 -2.05 0.24 20.60
C ALA A 54 -2.44 1.59 19.99
N PHE A 55 -1.74 2.04 18.93
CA PHE A 55 -2.08 3.28 18.22
C PHE A 55 -3.49 3.24 17.66
N PHE A 56 -3.86 2.18 16.94
CA PHE A 56 -5.17 2.08 16.33
C PHE A 56 -6.30 1.92 17.36
N ALA A 57 -6.04 1.24 18.48
CA ALA A 57 -6.98 1.15 19.59
C ALA A 57 -7.26 2.53 20.20
N LEU A 58 -6.22 3.30 20.51
CA LEU A 58 -6.34 4.67 21.03
C LEU A 58 -7.02 5.61 20.02
N ALA A 59 -6.68 5.50 18.74
CA ALA A 59 -7.32 6.31 17.69
C ALA A 59 -8.82 6.00 17.57
N GLU A 60 -9.23 4.74 17.74
CA GLU A 60 -10.65 4.35 17.71
C GLU A 60 -11.44 4.89 18.92
N GLU A 61 -10.81 5.12 20.07
CA GLU A 61 -11.47 5.77 21.20
C GLU A 61 -11.89 7.21 20.88
N HIS A 62 -11.13 7.90 20.02
CA HIS A 62 -11.40 9.29 19.62
C HIS A 62 -12.28 9.41 18.39
N TYR A 63 -12.21 8.44 17.48
CA TYR A 63 -13.00 8.42 16.25
C TYR A 63 -13.41 7.00 15.88
N LYS A 64 -14.73 6.74 15.87
CA LYS A 64 -15.31 5.48 15.41
C LYS A 64 -16.06 5.69 14.10
N ASN A 65 -15.71 4.95 13.08
CA ASN A 65 -16.51 4.89 11.88
C ASN A 65 -17.63 3.84 12.05
N PRO A 66 -18.91 4.23 12.03
CA PRO A 66 -20.02 3.29 12.26
C PRO A 66 -20.19 2.26 11.14
N THR A 67 -19.56 2.48 9.97
CA THR A 67 -19.66 1.54 8.84
C THR A 67 -18.57 0.47 8.87
N LEU A 68 -17.58 0.59 9.76
CA LEU A 68 -16.50 -0.39 9.93
C LEU A 68 -16.68 -1.18 11.23
N PRO A 69 -16.32 -2.47 11.25
CA PRO A 69 -16.29 -3.23 12.49
C PRO A 69 -15.37 -2.55 13.53
N PRO A 70 -15.74 -2.55 14.81
CA PRO A 70 -14.82 -2.05 15.85
C PRO A 70 -13.54 -2.87 15.87
N LEU A 71 -12.40 -2.19 16.07
CA LEU A 71 -11.10 -2.84 16.11
C LEU A 71 -10.71 -3.27 17.53
N GLY A 72 -10.90 -2.37 18.50
CA GLY A 72 -10.46 -2.58 19.87
C GLY A 72 -8.94 -2.70 20.02
N HIS A 73 -8.48 -3.08 21.21
CA HIS A 73 -7.06 -3.30 21.48
C HIS A 73 -6.68 -4.77 21.33
N ILE A 74 -6.03 -5.11 20.23
CA ILE A 74 -5.57 -6.45 19.92
C ILE A 74 -4.20 -6.67 20.56
N THR A 75 -4.09 -7.63 21.47
CA THR A 75 -2.88 -7.90 22.27
C THR A 75 -2.32 -9.30 22.08
N ALA A 76 -2.99 -10.16 21.31
CA ALA A 76 -2.60 -11.55 21.12
C ALA A 76 -2.89 -12.02 19.68
N PRO A 77 -2.21 -13.08 19.21
CA PRO A 77 -2.53 -13.75 17.96
C PRO A 77 -3.96 -14.24 17.88
N GLY A 78 -4.50 -14.27 16.65
CA GLY A 78 -5.81 -14.82 16.37
C GLY A 78 -5.86 -16.34 16.50
N ARG A 79 -7.03 -16.87 16.85
CA ARG A 79 -7.25 -18.33 16.94
C ARG A 79 -7.66 -18.96 15.60
N LYS A 80 -8.18 -18.13 14.68
CA LYS A 80 -8.63 -18.62 13.37
C LYS A 80 -7.42 -18.93 12.50
N ARG A 81 -7.41 -20.13 11.90
CA ARG A 81 -6.48 -20.42 10.82
C ARG A 81 -7.00 -19.79 9.53
N LEU A 82 -6.15 -19.00 8.89
CA LEU A 82 -6.50 -18.17 7.76
C LEU A 82 -6.23 -18.87 6.44
N LYS A 83 -7.03 -18.56 5.43
CA LYS A 83 -6.77 -18.87 4.02
C LYS A 83 -6.06 -17.70 3.38
N ILE A 84 -4.82 -17.91 2.95
CA ILE A 84 -3.91 -16.88 2.43
C ILE A 84 -3.66 -17.13 0.94
N GLY A 85 -4.04 -16.17 0.09
CA GLY A 85 -3.70 -16.19 -1.33
C GLY A 85 -2.37 -15.48 -1.59
N MET A 86 -1.36 -16.20 -2.05
CA MET A 86 -0.01 -15.69 -2.32
C MET A 86 0.18 -15.40 -3.81
N PHE A 87 0.82 -14.29 -4.14
CA PHE A 87 1.31 -13.96 -5.49
C PHE A 87 2.57 -13.10 -5.45
N THR A 88 3.42 -13.24 -6.45
CA THR A 88 4.67 -12.48 -6.58
C THR A 88 4.77 -11.68 -7.88
N GLN A 89 3.84 -11.90 -8.83
CA GLN A 89 3.85 -11.26 -10.13
C GLN A 89 3.41 -9.80 -10.02
N LYS A 90 4.12 -8.90 -10.72
CA LYS A 90 3.72 -7.50 -10.88
C LYS A 90 2.63 -7.35 -11.93
N ILE A 91 1.68 -6.45 -11.70
CA ILE A 91 0.64 -6.09 -12.69
C ILE A 91 1.28 -5.54 -13.99
N SER A 92 2.42 -4.88 -13.88
CA SER A 92 3.14 -4.29 -15.01
C SER A 92 3.78 -5.30 -15.97
N GLY A 93 3.79 -6.60 -15.62
CA GLY A 93 4.47 -7.65 -16.39
C GLY A 93 6.00 -7.68 -16.24
N HIS A 94 6.59 -6.74 -15.51
CA HIS A 94 8.02 -6.80 -15.16
C HIS A 94 8.28 -7.88 -14.11
N GLU A 95 9.46 -8.48 -14.13
CA GLU A 95 9.86 -9.45 -13.12
C GLU A 95 10.03 -8.78 -11.75
N THR A 96 9.60 -9.47 -10.71
CA THR A 96 9.87 -9.09 -9.32
C THR A 96 11.28 -9.54 -8.94
N ASP A 97 12.01 -8.70 -8.21
CA ASP A 97 13.34 -9.02 -7.71
C ASP A 97 13.33 -10.32 -6.89
N SER A 98 14.37 -11.15 -7.08
CA SER A 98 14.45 -12.47 -6.45
C SER A 98 14.45 -12.40 -4.92
N ALA A 99 15.04 -11.38 -4.30
CA ALA A 99 15.00 -11.21 -2.85
C ALA A 99 13.58 -10.92 -2.34
N CYS A 100 12.76 -10.19 -3.13
CA CYS A 100 11.36 -9.94 -2.78
C CYS A 100 10.51 -11.20 -2.98
N VAL A 101 10.77 -11.99 -4.01
CA VAL A 101 10.11 -13.30 -4.23
C VAL A 101 10.45 -14.27 -3.09
N GLU A 102 11.73 -14.39 -2.75
CA GLU A 102 12.21 -15.24 -1.65
C GLU A 102 11.57 -14.84 -0.31
N ALA A 103 11.47 -13.54 -0.03
CA ALA A 103 10.82 -13.03 1.18
C ALA A 103 9.37 -13.50 1.31
N VAL A 104 8.61 -13.46 0.20
CA VAL A 104 7.21 -13.93 0.17
C VAL A 104 7.13 -15.43 0.38
N HIS A 105 7.97 -16.23 -0.27
CA HIS A 105 7.99 -17.69 -0.08
C HIS A 105 8.35 -18.08 1.36
N LYS A 106 9.31 -17.41 1.99
CA LYS A 106 9.65 -17.63 3.41
C LYS A 106 8.49 -17.26 4.33
N ALA A 107 7.81 -16.15 4.04
CA ALA A 107 6.63 -15.75 4.80
C ALA A 107 5.47 -16.74 4.64
N ALA A 108 5.28 -17.28 3.43
CA ALA A 108 4.28 -18.30 3.15
C ALA A 108 4.58 -19.58 3.95
N ALA A 109 5.82 -20.08 3.90
CA ALA A 109 6.24 -21.26 4.66
C ALA A 109 6.03 -21.07 6.17
N LEU A 110 6.39 -19.89 6.72
CA LEU A 110 6.14 -19.60 8.13
C LEU A 110 4.63 -19.58 8.45
N CYS A 111 3.79 -19.03 7.58
CA CYS A 111 2.34 -19.08 7.76
C CYS A 111 1.79 -20.51 7.76
N GLU A 112 2.33 -21.40 6.91
CA GLU A 112 1.96 -22.84 6.89
C GLU A 112 2.42 -23.56 8.16
N GLU A 113 3.64 -23.29 8.64
CA GLU A 113 4.15 -23.82 9.93
C GLU A 113 3.27 -23.38 11.12
N LEU A 114 2.70 -22.17 11.06
CA LEU A 114 1.74 -21.66 12.03
C LEU A 114 0.32 -22.23 11.85
N GLY A 115 0.11 -23.10 10.84
CA GLY A 115 -1.13 -23.82 10.58
C GLY A 115 -2.15 -23.06 9.71
N HIS A 116 -1.75 -21.99 9.04
CA HIS A 116 -2.57 -21.34 8.02
C HIS A 116 -2.54 -22.13 6.71
N GLU A 117 -3.57 -21.96 5.87
CA GLU A 117 -3.62 -22.52 4.53
C GLU A 117 -3.10 -21.48 3.52
N VAL A 118 -1.99 -21.77 2.84
CA VAL A 118 -1.43 -20.88 1.82
C VAL A 118 -1.62 -21.51 0.45
N GLN A 119 -2.10 -20.73 -0.51
CA GLN A 119 -2.22 -21.14 -1.90
C GLN A 119 -1.69 -20.07 -2.84
N GLU A 120 -0.99 -20.47 -3.88
CA GLU A 120 -0.59 -19.56 -4.95
C GLU A 120 -1.80 -19.20 -5.80
N ILE A 121 -1.96 -17.90 -6.08
CA ILE A 121 -3.06 -17.37 -6.88
C ILE A 121 -2.55 -16.48 -8.01
N GLN A 122 -3.38 -16.28 -9.03
CA GLN A 122 -3.13 -15.22 -10.01
C GLN A 122 -3.36 -13.85 -9.36
N VAL A 123 -2.61 -12.83 -9.81
CA VAL A 123 -2.78 -11.45 -9.34
C VAL A 123 -4.25 -11.04 -9.52
N PRO A 124 -4.96 -10.69 -8.43
CA PRO A 124 -6.39 -10.38 -8.49
C PRO A 124 -6.67 -8.94 -9.01
N ILE A 125 -5.78 -8.41 -9.84
CA ILE A 125 -5.79 -7.01 -10.31
C ILE A 125 -5.47 -7.01 -11.80
N SER A 126 -6.30 -6.38 -12.62
CA SER A 126 -6.09 -6.30 -14.06
C SER A 126 -4.95 -5.33 -14.44
N ALA A 127 -4.27 -5.57 -15.55
CA ALA A 127 -3.24 -4.66 -16.08
C ALA A 127 -3.79 -3.24 -16.34
N GLN A 128 -5.07 -3.10 -16.70
CA GLN A 128 -5.74 -1.82 -16.91
C GLN A 128 -5.76 -0.93 -15.66
N PHE A 129 -5.72 -1.54 -14.45
CA PHE A 129 -5.68 -0.80 -13.19
C PHE A 129 -4.46 0.12 -13.10
N ALA A 130 -3.29 -0.31 -13.57
CA ALA A 130 -2.07 0.50 -13.50
C ALA A 130 -2.20 1.79 -14.34
N ASP A 131 -2.77 1.70 -15.55
CA ASP A 131 -3.01 2.85 -16.42
C ASP A 131 -4.06 3.80 -15.82
N ASP A 132 -5.15 3.25 -15.27
CA ASP A 132 -6.21 4.03 -14.64
C ASP A 132 -5.71 4.76 -13.39
N PHE A 133 -4.92 4.08 -12.55
CA PHE A 133 -4.32 4.68 -11.37
C PHE A 133 -3.30 5.77 -11.73
N LEU A 134 -2.46 5.53 -12.75
CA LEU A 134 -1.51 6.53 -13.24
C LEU A 134 -2.24 7.78 -13.75
N LEU A 135 -3.36 7.59 -14.45
CA LEU A 135 -4.17 8.72 -14.93
C LEU A 135 -4.85 9.48 -13.78
N TYR A 136 -5.32 8.76 -12.75
CA TYR A 136 -5.85 9.37 -11.53
C TYR A 136 -4.78 10.17 -10.78
N TRP A 137 -3.60 9.61 -10.63
CA TRP A 137 -2.45 10.30 -10.03
C TRP A 137 -2.02 11.51 -10.85
N GLY A 138 -2.07 11.41 -12.17
CA GLY A 138 -1.89 12.54 -13.09
C GLY A 138 -2.91 13.66 -12.89
N MET A 139 -4.16 13.35 -12.60
CA MET A 139 -5.21 14.32 -12.25
C MET A 139 -4.85 15.08 -10.96
N LEU A 140 -4.37 14.37 -9.92
CA LEU A 140 -3.91 15.01 -8.68
C LEU A 140 -2.72 15.95 -8.94
N ALA A 141 -1.74 15.50 -9.72
CA ALA A 141 -0.60 16.31 -10.12
C ALA A 141 -1.01 17.55 -10.94
N ALA A 142 -1.97 17.40 -11.86
CA ALA A 142 -2.52 18.52 -12.62
C ALA A 142 -3.25 19.52 -11.72
N SER A 143 -4.01 19.06 -10.74
CA SER A 143 -4.66 19.92 -9.74
C SER A 143 -3.64 20.74 -8.94
N ILE A 144 -2.55 20.13 -8.49
CA ILE A 144 -1.46 20.84 -7.81
C ILE A 144 -0.78 21.84 -8.74
N SER A 145 -0.48 21.43 -9.97
CA SER A 145 0.25 22.28 -10.94
C SER A 145 -0.56 23.50 -11.39
N HIS A 146 -1.87 23.38 -11.57
CA HIS A 146 -2.73 24.46 -12.09
C HIS A 146 -3.47 25.21 -10.99
N LEU A 147 -3.87 24.53 -9.93
CA LEU A 147 -4.70 25.08 -8.85
C LEU A 147 -3.97 25.15 -7.50
N GLY A 148 -2.69 24.80 -7.44
CA GLY A 148 -1.93 24.73 -6.18
C GLY A 148 -1.95 26.02 -5.37
N LYS A 149 -1.87 27.18 -6.04
CA LYS A 149 -1.97 28.49 -5.36
C LYS A 149 -3.33 28.75 -4.72
N LEU A 150 -4.39 28.18 -5.28
CA LEU A 150 -5.76 28.35 -4.77
C LEU A 150 -6.13 27.25 -3.77
N ALA A 151 -5.73 26.01 -4.04
CA ALA A 151 -6.19 24.84 -3.31
C ALA A 151 -5.24 24.39 -2.18
N VAL A 152 -3.93 24.74 -2.27
CA VAL A 152 -2.91 24.31 -1.30
C VAL A 152 -2.35 25.50 -0.53
N ASP A 153 -1.65 26.43 -1.21
CA ASP A 153 -1.06 27.61 -0.60
C ASP A 153 -0.90 28.71 -1.66
N ARG A 154 -1.40 29.93 -1.34
CA ARG A 154 -1.30 31.13 -2.21
C ARG A 154 0.15 31.50 -2.57
N HIS A 155 1.12 31.12 -1.74
CA HIS A 155 2.55 31.38 -1.93
C HIS A 155 3.27 30.27 -2.70
N MET A 156 2.56 29.22 -3.08
CA MET A 156 3.14 28.08 -3.80
C MET A 156 3.75 28.53 -5.12
N ASP A 157 5.04 28.21 -5.32
CA ASP A 157 5.72 28.42 -6.59
C ASP A 157 5.61 27.15 -7.45
N THR A 158 4.62 27.14 -8.34
CA THR A 158 4.39 26.00 -9.24
C THR A 158 5.51 25.81 -10.28
N GLY A 159 6.40 26.80 -10.46
CA GLY A 159 7.59 26.71 -11.32
C GLY A 159 8.71 25.82 -10.72
N LYS A 160 8.61 25.51 -9.42
CA LYS A 160 9.57 24.65 -8.69
C LYS A 160 9.11 23.21 -8.50
N LEU A 161 8.04 22.81 -9.19
CA LEU A 161 7.57 21.42 -9.16
C LEU A 161 8.55 20.51 -9.89
N GLU A 162 8.74 19.31 -9.34
CA GLU A 162 9.64 18.31 -9.90
C GLU A 162 9.16 17.79 -11.27
N PRO A 163 10.08 17.33 -12.12
CA PRO A 163 9.79 16.76 -13.45
C PRO A 163 8.72 15.65 -13.41
N LEU A 164 8.70 14.81 -12.37
CA LEU A 164 7.69 13.79 -12.20
C LEU A 164 6.29 14.38 -12.08
N THR A 165 6.09 15.37 -11.21
CA THR A 165 4.79 16.05 -11.01
C THR A 165 4.32 16.74 -12.29
N LEU A 166 5.22 17.48 -12.96
CA LEU A 166 4.91 18.15 -14.22
C LEU A 166 4.60 17.16 -15.35
N GLY A 167 5.34 16.06 -15.41
CA GLY A 167 5.13 14.98 -16.37
C GLY A 167 3.80 14.26 -16.18
N LEU A 168 3.42 13.97 -14.93
CA LEU A 168 2.12 13.40 -14.57
C LEU A 168 0.97 14.33 -14.97
N ALA A 169 1.09 15.63 -14.67
CA ALA A 169 0.09 16.64 -15.07
C ALA A 169 -0.07 16.70 -16.59
N LYS A 170 1.03 16.66 -17.34
CA LYS A 170 1.03 16.61 -18.81
C LYS A 170 0.44 15.29 -19.34
N HIS A 171 0.76 14.16 -18.71
CA HIS A 171 0.17 12.86 -19.04
C HIS A 171 -1.35 12.89 -18.90
N PHE A 172 -1.87 13.42 -17.79
CA PHE A 172 -3.30 13.60 -17.56
C PHE A 172 -3.94 14.47 -18.64
N THR A 173 -3.39 15.65 -18.91
CA THR A 173 -3.93 16.59 -19.90
C THR A 173 -4.02 15.97 -21.30
N ARG A 174 -3.01 15.20 -21.69
CA ARG A 174 -2.99 14.48 -22.98
C ARG A 174 -4.03 13.36 -23.09
N ASN A 175 -4.43 12.80 -21.96
CA ASN A 175 -5.37 11.68 -21.87
C ASN A 175 -6.71 12.06 -21.23
N LEU A 176 -7.04 13.36 -21.17
CA LEU A 176 -8.22 13.89 -20.48
C LEU A 176 -9.52 13.19 -20.88
N LEU A 177 -9.69 12.88 -22.18
CA LEU A 177 -10.88 12.18 -22.68
C LEU A 177 -11.03 10.74 -22.18
N LYS A 178 -9.94 10.11 -21.74
CA LYS A 178 -9.96 8.75 -21.14
C LYS A 178 -10.33 8.79 -19.65
N PHE A 179 -10.16 9.92 -18.99
CA PHE A 179 -10.30 10.03 -17.54
C PHE A 179 -11.68 9.63 -17.00
N PRO A 180 -12.83 10.01 -17.61
CA PRO A 180 -14.14 9.57 -17.10
C PRO A 180 -14.29 8.04 -17.09
N PHE A 181 -13.74 7.34 -18.07
CA PHE A 181 -13.77 5.87 -18.15
C PHE A 181 -12.84 5.24 -17.10
N ALA A 182 -11.63 5.80 -16.91
CA ALA A 182 -10.71 5.38 -15.86
C ALA A 182 -11.34 5.56 -14.48
N LEU A 183 -11.92 6.73 -14.21
CA LEU A 183 -12.57 7.03 -12.94
C LEU A 183 -13.72 6.08 -12.65
N ARG A 184 -14.56 5.76 -13.66
CA ARG A 184 -15.63 4.77 -13.52
C ARG A 184 -15.09 3.39 -13.13
N ARG A 185 -14.01 2.90 -13.79
CA ARG A 185 -13.40 1.60 -13.46
C ARG A 185 -12.79 1.60 -12.06
N LEU A 186 -12.13 2.70 -11.67
CA LEU A 186 -11.58 2.84 -10.31
C LEU A 186 -12.68 2.89 -9.24
N HIS A 187 -13.85 3.48 -9.50
CA HIS A 187 -15.00 3.41 -8.59
C HIS A 187 -15.54 1.98 -8.43
N GLN A 188 -15.49 1.18 -9.50
CA GLN A 188 -15.92 -0.22 -9.46
C GLN A 188 -14.88 -1.14 -8.82
N PHE A 189 -13.63 -0.67 -8.70
CA PHE A 189 -12.50 -1.48 -8.25
C PHE A 189 -12.64 -1.97 -6.80
N GLU A 190 -13.26 -1.21 -5.91
CA GLU A 190 -13.53 -1.63 -4.53
C GLU A 190 -14.33 -2.95 -4.49
N ALA A 191 -15.43 -3.01 -5.24
CA ALA A 191 -16.25 -4.21 -5.34
C ALA A 191 -15.51 -5.37 -6.04
N GLN A 192 -14.72 -5.08 -7.09
CA GLN A 192 -13.91 -6.08 -7.77
C GLN A 192 -12.82 -6.64 -6.84
N TYR A 193 -12.14 -5.76 -6.10
CA TYR A 193 -11.10 -6.19 -5.15
C TYR A 193 -11.67 -7.04 -4.01
N ALA A 194 -12.89 -6.73 -3.56
CA ALA A 194 -13.57 -7.51 -2.54
C ALA A 194 -13.84 -8.96 -2.96
N THR A 195 -13.99 -9.24 -4.26
CA THR A 195 -14.20 -10.62 -4.75
C THR A 195 -13.00 -11.55 -4.47
N ALA A 196 -11.80 -11.01 -4.37
CA ALA A 196 -10.62 -11.79 -4.01
C ALA A 196 -10.71 -12.41 -2.60
N PHE A 197 -11.57 -11.86 -1.75
CA PHE A 197 -11.79 -12.32 -0.37
C PHE A 197 -13.04 -13.19 -0.20
N ALA A 198 -13.66 -13.67 -1.28
CA ALA A 198 -14.80 -14.59 -1.17
C ALA A 198 -14.39 -15.90 -0.48
N ASP A 199 -13.22 -16.44 -0.87
CA ASP A 199 -12.67 -17.69 -0.34
C ASP A 199 -11.33 -17.50 0.41
N LEU A 200 -10.82 -16.27 0.48
CA LEU A 200 -9.56 -15.92 1.12
C LEU A 200 -9.79 -14.96 2.30
N ASP A 201 -8.97 -15.10 3.32
CA ASP A 201 -8.96 -14.17 4.46
C ASP A 201 -7.93 -13.05 4.25
N VAL A 202 -6.79 -13.36 3.62
CA VAL A 202 -5.63 -12.48 3.46
C VAL A 202 -4.98 -12.70 2.10
N LEU A 203 -4.47 -11.64 1.50
CA LEU A 203 -3.58 -11.68 0.36
C LEU A 203 -2.14 -11.45 0.83
N LEU A 204 -1.21 -12.22 0.31
CA LEU A 204 0.23 -12.15 0.59
C LEU A 204 0.98 -11.81 -0.70
N SER A 205 1.81 -10.77 -0.66
CA SER A 205 2.61 -10.34 -1.81
C SER A 205 3.90 -9.63 -1.35
N PRO A 206 4.84 -9.30 -2.25
CA PRO A 206 5.88 -8.34 -1.92
C PRO A 206 5.27 -6.98 -1.57
N THR A 207 5.93 -6.20 -0.70
CA THR A 207 5.57 -4.77 -0.53
C THR A 207 6.08 -3.96 -1.71
N LEU A 208 7.28 -4.27 -2.18
CA LEU A 208 8.00 -3.58 -3.25
C LEU A 208 8.42 -4.54 -4.36
N GLY A 209 8.61 -4.03 -5.55
CA GLY A 209 9.08 -4.80 -6.69
C GLY A 209 10.57 -5.13 -6.67
N GLN A 210 11.33 -4.49 -5.79
CA GLN A 210 12.76 -4.70 -5.53
C GLN A 210 13.10 -4.16 -4.13
N PRO A 211 14.22 -4.57 -3.50
CA PRO A 211 14.72 -3.97 -2.27
C PRO A 211 14.97 -2.46 -2.41
N ALA A 212 15.16 -1.76 -1.28
CA ALA A 212 15.46 -0.32 -1.30
C ALA A 212 16.65 -0.04 -2.24
N PRO A 213 16.47 0.78 -3.29
CA PRO A 213 17.51 1.03 -4.27
C PRO A 213 18.56 2.01 -3.73
N PRO A 214 19.75 2.10 -4.36
CA PRO A 214 20.74 3.11 -4.03
C PRO A 214 20.18 4.54 -4.11
N LEU A 215 20.75 5.46 -3.33
CA LEU A 215 20.42 6.88 -3.41
C LEU A 215 20.60 7.40 -4.84
N GLY A 216 19.68 8.23 -5.29
CA GLY A 216 19.65 8.77 -6.65
C GLY A 216 18.86 7.91 -7.66
N TYR A 217 18.55 6.66 -7.37
CA TYR A 217 17.75 5.83 -8.28
C TYR A 217 16.35 6.42 -8.55
N LEU A 218 15.73 7.01 -7.55
CA LEU A 218 14.44 7.73 -7.63
C LEU A 218 14.64 9.24 -7.39
N ALA A 219 15.72 9.82 -7.93
CA ALA A 219 16.00 11.24 -7.76
C ALA A 219 14.89 12.11 -8.39
N LEU A 220 14.64 13.26 -7.78
CA LEU A 220 13.52 14.15 -8.15
C LEU A 220 13.74 14.86 -9.49
N ASP A 221 14.97 14.97 -9.95
CA ASP A 221 15.40 15.62 -11.19
C ASP A 221 15.47 14.70 -12.42
N LEU A 222 15.09 13.42 -12.26
CA LEU A 222 15.03 12.47 -13.36
C LEU A 222 14.03 12.89 -14.45
N PRO A 223 14.31 12.63 -15.74
CA PRO A 223 13.33 12.76 -16.81
C PRO A 223 12.07 11.95 -16.49
N PHE A 224 10.90 12.52 -16.81
CA PHE A 224 9.60 11.95 -16.43
C PHE A 224 9.45 10.45 -16.77
N GLU A 225 9.75 10.05 -18.00
CA GLU A 225 9.58 8.65 -18.42
C GLU A 225 10.45 7.69 -17.62
N GLN A 226 11.70 8.09 -17.33
CA GLN A 226 12.60 7.29 -16.51
C GLN A 226 12.13 7.24 -15.04
N ALA A 227 11.72 8.37 -14.47
CA ALA A 227 11.19 8.42 -13.11
C ALA A 227 9.93 7.56 -12.98
N ARG A 228 9.02 7.65 -13.96
CA ARG A 228 7.77 6.87 -14.02
C ARG A 228 8.05 5.37 -14.09
N GLU A 229 8.93 4.95 -15.01
CA GLU A 229 9.28 3.53 -15.17
C GLU A 229 9.88 2.95 -13.89
N ARG A 230 10.87 3.63 -13.31
CA ARG A 230 11.51 3.21 -12.07
C ARG A 230 10.53 3.14 -10.91
N LEU A 231 9.65 4.13 -10.78
CA LEU A 231 8.67 4.19 -9.71
C LEU A 231 7.59 3.11 -9.86
N VAL A 232 7.06 2.88 -11.06
CA VAL A 232 6.08 1.82 -11.34
C VAL A 232 6.69 0.46 -11.06
N ASN A 233 7.96 0.25 -11.41
CA ASN A 233 8.65 -1.01 -11.13
C ASN A 233 8.91 -1.20 -9.62
N PHE A 234 9.26 -0.13 -8.91
CA PHE A 234 9.53 -0.15 -7.47
C PHE A 234 8.26 -0.32 -6.64
N ALA A 235 7.21 0.49 -6.88
CA ALA A 235 5.99 0.57 -6.07
C ALA A 235 4.82 -0.26 -6.65
N SER A 236 5.07 -1.48 -7.14
CA SER A 236 4.13 -2.25 -7.95
C SER A 236 2.95 -2.86 -7.19
N PHE A 237 2.99 -2.98 -5.84
CA PHE A 237 2.05 -3.83 -5.10
C PHE A 237 1.09 -3.06 -4.18
N THR A 238 1.32 -1.77 -3.93
CA THR A 238 0.65 -1.05 -2.84
C THR A 238 -0.56 -0.22 -3.25
N ALA A 239 -0.66 0.25 -4.49
CA ALA A 239 -1.68 1.21 -4.92
C ALA A 239 -3.12 0.64 -4.93
N ALA A 240 -3.28 -0.66 -5.16
CA ALA A 240 -4.58 -1.31 -5.23
C ALA A 240 -5.40 -1.14 -3.94
N GLN A 241 -4.76 -1.30 -2.78
CA GLN A 241 -5.41 -1.16 -1.48
C GLN A 241 -5.81 0.28 -1.16
N ASN A 242 -5.17 1.27 -1.80
CA ASN A 242 -5.59 2.66 -1.69
C ASN A 242 -6.89 2.92 -2.45
N VAL A 243 -6.98 2.44 -3.68
CA VAL A 243 -8.20 2.58 -4.50
C VAL A 243 -9.35 1.75 -3.93
N ALA A 244 -9.09 0.51 -3.55
CA ALA A 244 -10.08 -0.36 -2.91
C ALA A 244 -10.50 0.12 -1.51
N GLY A 245 -9.70 0.99 -0.86
CA GLY A 245 -9.93 1.38 0.53
C GLY A 245 -9.59 0.29 1.55
N ALA A 246 -9.12 -0.86 1.11
CA ALA A 246 -8.84 -2.03 1.94
C ALA A 246 -7.59 -1.85 2.83
N PRO A 247 -7.52 -2.46 4.02
CA PRO A 247 -6.36 -2.39 4.89
C PRO A 247 -5.22 -3.27 4.37
N ALA A 248 -3.98 -2.83 4.63
CA ALA A 248 -2.80 -3.65 4.33
C ALA A 248 -1.62 -3.26 5.23
N ILE A 249 -0.80 -4.24 5.57
CA ILE A 249 0.37 -4.11 6.44
C ILE A 249 1.63 -4.59 5.72
N SER A 250 2.73 -3.85 5.87
CA SER A 250 4.07 -4.29 5.51
C SER A 250 4.81 -4.73 6.76
N LEU A 251 5.37 -5.95 6.74
CA LEU A 251 6.15 -6.52 7.83
C LEU A 251 7.61 -6.74 7.40
N PRO A 252 8.62 -6.45 8.24
CA PRO A 252 10.04 -6.59 7.92
C PRO A 252 10.52 -8.03 8.11
N MET A 253 10.10 -8.95 7.23
CA MET A 253 10.30 -10.39 7.41
C MET A 253 11.59 -10.93 6.81
N HIS A 254 12.30 -10.15 5.99
CA HIS A 254 13.51 -10.62 5.31
C HIS A 254 14.55 -9.52 5.15
N HIS A 255 15.80 -9.91 4.89
CA HIS A 255 16.92 -9.04 4.54
C HIS A 255 17.68 -9.66 3.37
N THR A 256 18.21 -8.83 2.48
CA THR A 256 19.17 -9.29 1.45
C THR A 256 20.47 -9.76 2.11
N ALA A 257 21.37 -10.37 1.33
CA ALA A 257 22.69 -10.76 1.80
C ALA A 257 23.51 -9.57 2.33
N GLU A 258 23.27 -8.37 1.77
CA GLU A 258 23.91 -7.11 2.19
C GLU A 258 23.24 -6.48 3.42
N GLY A 259 22.18 -7.09 3.96
CA GLY A 259 21.44 -6.60 5.13
C GLY A 259 20.38 -5.55 4.83
N ILE A 260 20.00 -5.34 3.57
CA ILE A 260 18.91 -4.42 3.19
C ILE A 260 17.58 -5.06 3.56
N PRO A 261 16.69 -4.36 4.31
CA PRO A 261 15.38 -4.90 4.65
C PRO A 261 14.51 -5.16 3.43
N VAL A 262 13.72 -6.22 3.52
CA VAL A 262 12.70 -6.58 2.52
C VAL A 262 11.36 -6.76 3.23
N GLY A 263 10.40 -5.91 2.87
CA GLY A 263 9.05 -5.94 3.42
C GLY A 263 8.17 -6.95 2.70
N VAL A 264 7.38 -7.68 3.48
CA VAL A 264 6.32 -8.56 2.99
C VAL A 264 4.96 -7.94 3.28
N HIS A 265 4.07 -7.98 2.32
CA HIS A 265 2.80 -7.26 2.31
C HIS A 265 1.63 -8.21 2.51
N PHE A 266 0.84 -7.95 3.55
CA PHE A 266 -0.42 -8.65 3.80
C PHE A 266 -1.58 -7.67 3.65
N ALA A 267 -2.63 -8.07 2.93
CA ALA A 267 -3.84 -7.26 2.76
C ALA A 267 -5.08 -8.08 3.10
N ALA A 268 -6.12 -7.41 3.60
CA ALA A 268 -7.39 -8.04 3.97
C ALA A 268 -8.57 -7.27 3.38
N ALA A 269 -9.77 -7.82 3.50
CA ALA A 269 -11.00 -7.15 3.11
C ALA A 269 -11.21 -5.86 3.93
N MET A 270 -12.00 -4.94 3.40
CA MET A 270 -12.37 -3.68 4.06
C MET A 270 -12.87 -3.94 5.50
N GLY A 271 -12.31 -3.21 6.46
CA GLY A 271 -12.66 -3.34 7.89
C GLY A 271 -11.98 -4.49 8.63
N HIS A 272 -11.14 -5.30 7.97
CA HIS A 272 -10.52 -6.48 8.57
C HIS A 272 -9.07 -6.24 9.05
N GLU A 273 -8.76 -5.04 9.55
CA GLU A 273 -7.46 -4.74 10.16
C GLU A 273 -7.10 -5.69 11.29
N PHE A 274 -8.11 -6.12 12.05
CA PHE A 274 -7.91 -7.06 13.17
C PHE A 274 -7.22 -8.34 12.73
N ARG A 275 -7.57 -8.90 11.55
CA ARG A 275 -6.91 -10.10 11.01
C ARG A 275 -5.44 -9.87 10.69
N LEU A 276 -5.13 -8.68 10.13
CA LEU A 276 -3.75 -8.33 9.83
C LEU A 276 -2.91 -8.13 11.09
N ILE A 277 -3.47 -7.51 12.12
CA ILE A 277 -2.79 -7.30 13.39
C ILE A 277 -2.62 -8.63 14.14
N GLU A 278 -3.64 -9.47 14.20
CA GLU A 278 -3.58 -10.80 14.83
C GLU A 278 -2.54 -11.69 14.16
N LEU A 279 -2.53 -11.77 12.81
CA LEU A 279 -1.55 -12.50 12.04
C LEU A 279 -0.13 -11.92 12.24
N ALA A 280 0.00 -10.61 12.21
CA ALA A 280 1.28 -9.95 12.39
C ALA A 280 1.88 -10.19 13.79
N LEU A 281 1.04 -10.22 14.85
CA LEU A 281 1.47 -10.61 16.19
C LEU A 281 1.94 -12.06 16.25
N GLU A 282 1.25 -12.97 15.58
CA GLU A 282 1.64 -14.38 15.52
C GLU A 282 2.99 -14.55 14.81
N ILE A 283 3.18 -13.88 13.67
CA ILE A 283 4.43 -13.86 12.92
C ILE A 283 5.57 -13.27 13.75
N GLU A 284 5.35 -12.10 14.39
CA GLU A 284 6.38 -11.43 15.22
C GLU A 284 6.80 -12.28 16.43
N GLN A 285 5.87 -13.06 17.01
CA GLN A 285 6.18 -13.98 18.12
C GLN A 285 6.99 -15.20 17.64
N ALA A 286 6.65 -15.76 16.48
CA ALA A 286 7.34 -16.91 15.90
C ALA A 286 8.72 -16.53 15.35
N GLN A 287 8.81 -15.37 14.70
CA GLN A 287 10.04 -14.84 14.10
C GLN A 287 10.17 -13.35 14.45
N PRO A 288 10.82 -13.00 15.57
CA PRO A 288 11.06 -11.60 15.95
C PRO A 288 11.75 -10.80 14.86
N PHE A 289 11.26 -9.61 14.60
CA PHE A 289 11.78 -8.77 13.52
C PHE A 289 13.18 -8.25 13.86
N LYS A 290 14.10 -8.41 12.89
CA LYS A 290 15.45 -7.85 13.01
C LYS A 290 15.39 -6.35 12.71
N MET A 291 15.63 -5.54 13.73
CA MET A 291 15.71 -4.10 13.57
C MET A 291 17.04 -3.66 12.97
N LEU A 292 17.01 -2.58 12.19
CA LEU A 292 18.23 -1.87 11.83
C LEU A 292 18.82 -1.22 13.09
N ALA A 293 20.13 -1.33 13.25
CA ALA A 293 20.88 -0.76 14.38
C ALA A 293 20.89 0.78 14.33
#